data_1e2e6bd1657aaa1762c7f6bc704f44d3
#
_entry.id   1e2e6bd1657aaa1762c7f6bc704f44d3
#
_cell.length_a   1.000
_cell.length_b   1.000
_cell.length_c   1.000
_cell.angle_alpha   90.00
_cell.angle_beta   90.00
_cell.angle_gamma   90.00
#
_symmetry.space_group_name_H-M   'P 1'
#
loop_
_entity.id
_entity.type
_entity.pdbx_description
1 polymer ?
#
loop_
_entity_poly.entity_id
_entity_poly.type
_entity_poly.pdbx_seq_one_letter_code
_entity_poly.pdbx_strand_id
1 'polypeptide(L)'
;MELGVDPVQQQSTARTEYLSLGLAMAALRKVAVGSAGALGLATVGTAFVYRPNPWSNPPSDPLSERAGQEEESLLMKTSRLFTFVTGTAAFSILMHVLNTFELKEDEHYRKFLSLVKERPSGVPLLTVCNHCSPVDDPGVLVGMLPARVTMRPELMRWTICAQEICFKWTAAGTGFGSGKVMPIARGSGVDQRLLLNFYRRLLGGGWCHIFPEGHCEQGGSLGGRPAGVGRDEHGRLKWGVGKMIAHAPVTPVVIPLFHTGMANLVPINPLTRKILHALPRMGHTVTARAGRAISFDDLLEDHERRHGRLRKLSLPSKSCLPPTGDSGGGEGPPPGQFSFSSSSSVVIPGGGEGDVLWRSTREERQLYSRIARRVEEALLQLEAEARRDLGQSYPGYPAESAALLATHGRGGGGP
;
A
#
# COMPACT_ATOMS: atom_id res chain seq x y z
N MET A 1 18.12 60.38 4.93
CA MET A 1 19.38 59.64 4.71
C MET A 1 19.01 58.17 4.54
N GLU A 2 18.76 57.75 3.32
CA GLU A 2 18.59 56.35 3.00
C GLU A 2 19.99 55.75 2.81
N LEU A 3 20.36 54.82 3.66
CA LEU A 3 21.58 54.02 3.51
C LEU A 3 21.34 53.00 2.43
N GLY A 4 21.75 53.32 1.20
CA GLY A 4 21.74 52.39 0.08
C GLY A 4 22.70 51.23 0.36
N VAL A 5 22.20 50.04 0.43
CA VAL A 5 22.98 48.79 0.51
C VAL A 5 23.64 48.55 -0.86
N ASP A 6 24.97 48.43 -0.86
CA ASP A 6 25.78 48.26 -2.07
C ASP A 6 25.36 46.96 -2.85
N PRO A 7 24.97 47.07 -4.14
CA PRO A 7 24.56 45.92 -4.95
C PRO A 7 25.63 44.82 -5.09
N VAL A 8 26.92 45.19 -4.95
CA VAL A 8 28.05 44.26 -5.01
C VAL A 8 28.10 43.38 -3.75
N GLN A 9 27.73 43.92 -2.60
CA GLN A 9 27.64 43.15 -1.34
C GLN A 9 26.46 42.19 -1.34
N GLN A 10 25.33 42.58 -1.90
CA GLN A 10 24.16 41.68 -2.07
C GLN A 10 24.45 40.49 -3.03
N GLN A 11 25.19 40.73 -4.12
CA GLN A 11 25.59 39.65 -5.03
C GLN A 11 26.63 38.70 -4.41
N SER A 12 27.54 39.22 -3.55
CA SER A 12 28.53 38.39 -2.86
C SER A 12 27.91 37.48 -1.80
N THR A 13 26.95 37.99 -1.02
CA THR A 13 26.23 37.20 -0.01
C THR A 13 25.34 36.13 -0.66
N ALA A 14 24.60 36.45 -1.71
CA ALA A 14 23.80 35.48 -2.47
C ALA A 14 24.67 34.38 -3.07
N ARG A 15 25.85 34.73 -3.63
CA ARG A 15 26.78 33.74 -4.21
C ARG A 15 27.37 32.81 -3.15
N THR A 16 27.64 33.29 -1.95
CA THR A 16 28.13 32.47 -0.83
C THR A 16 27.06 31.55 -0.27
N GLU A 17 25.82 32.01 -0.20
CA GLU A 17 24.67 31.17 0.18
C GLU A 17 24.40 30.08 -0.85
N TYR A 18 24.45 30.39 -2.15
CA TYR A 18 24.31 29.36 -3.21
C TYR A 18 25.43 28.31 -3.18
N LEU A 19 26.66 28.69 -2.88
CA LEU A 19 27.80 27.78 -2.74
C LEU A 19 27.68 26.93 -1.49
N SER A 20 27.24 27.45 -0.37
CA SER A 20 27.02 26.71 0.87
C SER A 20 25.84 25.73 0.74
N LEU A 21 24.76 26.13 0.07
CA LEU A 21 23.62 25.27 -0.25
C LEU A 21 24.03 24.13 -1.20
N GLY A 22 24.84 24.43 -2.21
CA GLY A 22 25.38 23.43 -3.15
C GLY A 22 26.28 22.39 -2.47
N LEU A 23 27.13 22.81 -1.52
CA LEU A 23 27.97 21.92 -0.73
C LEU A 23 27.16 21.07 0.26
N ALA A 24 26.15 21.65 0.91
CA ALA A 24 25.23 20.92 1.78
C ALA A 24 24.42 19.89 0.99
N MET A 25 23.95 20.24 -0.20
CA MET A 25 23.24 19.32 -1.09
C MET A 25 24.14 18.18 -1.61
N ALA A 26 25.42 18.45 -1.89
CA ALA A 26 26.38 17.44 -2.29
C ALA A 26 26.72 16.48 -1.13
N ALA A 27 26.83 16.98 0.11
CA ALA A 27 27.02 16.18 1.31
C ALA A 27 25.78 15.30 1.60
N LEU A 28 24.58 15.87 1.50
CA LEU A 28 23.32 15.14 1.65
C LEU A 28 23.15 14.06 0.56
N ARG A 29 23.56 14.32 -0.69
CA ARG A 29 23.60 13.30 -1.75
C ARG A 29 24.50 12.12 -1.36
N LYS A 30 25.69 12.37 -0.81
CA LYS A 30 26.59 11.30 -0.36
C LYS A 30 26.00 10.50 0.79
N VAL A 31 25.31 11.14 1.74
CA VAL A 31 24.60 10.48 2.84
C VAL A 31 23.41 9.67 2.32
N ALA A 32 22.62 10.21 1.40
CA ALA A 32 21.48 9.51 0.81
C ALA A 32 21.90 8.28 -0.02
N VAL A 33 22.99 8.40 -0.79
CA VAL A 33 23.55 7.27 -1.54
C VAL A 33 24.17 6.24 -0.58
N GLY A 34 24.84 6.69 0.48
CA GLY A 34 25.39 5.80 1.52
C GLY A 34 24.31 5.06 2.30
N SER A 35 23.20 5.75 2.66
CA SER A 35 22.08 5.11 3.36
C SER A 35 21.28 4.17 2.46
N ALA A 36 21.13 4.46 1.18
CA ALA A 36 20.53 3.53 0.20
C ALA A 36 21.43 2.30 0.00
N GLY A 37 22.76 2.48 -0.02
CA GLY A 37 23.72 1.38 -0.05
C GLY A 37 23.70 0.55 1.23
N ALA A 38 23.61 1.17 2.41
CA ALA A 38 23.48 0.49 3.69
C ALA A 38 22.17 -0.28 3.81
N LEU A 39 21.05 0.28 3.30
CA LEU A 39 19.75 -0.40 3.21
C LEU A 39 19.85 -1.63 2.30
N GLY A 40 20.53 -1.51 1.16
CA GLY A 40 20.81 -2.63 0.24
C GLY A 40 21.65 -3.71 0.89
N LEU A 41 22.73 -3.35 1.59
CA LEU A 41 23.61 -4.29 2.29
C LEU A 41 22.89 -4.96 3.48
N ALA A 42 22.06 -4.25 4.21
CA ALA A 42 21.29 -4.82 5.32
C ALA A 42 20.18 -5.76 4.83
N THR A 43 19.50 -5.43 3.73
CA THR A 43 18.53 -6.34 3.09
C THR A 43 19.20 -7.58 2.53
N VAL A 44 20.39 -7.47 1.93
CA VAL A 44 21.18 -8.60 1.48
C VAL A 44 21.67 -9.41 2.68
N GLY A 45 22.19 -8.77 3.74
CA GLY A 45 22.65 -9.45 4.96
C GLY A 45 21.53 -10.23 5.65
N THR A 46 20.33 -9.64 5.78
CA THR A 46 19.17 -10.34 6.36
C THR A 46 18.66 -11.48 5.46
N ALA A 47 18.78 -11.36 4.13
CA ALA A 47 18.42 -12.43 3.19
C ALA A 47 19.36 -13.65 3.29
N PHE A 48 20.64 -13.45 3.61
CA PHE A 48 21.58 -14.56 3.84
C PHE A 48 21.38 -15.26 5.19
N VAL A 49 20.92 -14.54 6.21
CA VAL A 49 20.72 -15.07 7.57
C VAL A 49 19.33 -15.66 7.75
N TYR A 50 18.33 -15.15 7.02
CA TYR A 50 16.92 -15.55 7.18
C TYR A 50 16.49 -16.51 6.05
N ARG A 51 16.36 -17.79 6.38
CA ARG A 51 15.63 -18.80 5.60
C ARG A 51 14.52 -19.37 6.49
N PRO A 52 13.29 -19.51 6.03
CA PRO A 52 12.67 -19.33 4.72
C PRO A 52 11.84 -18.04 4.63
N ASN A 53 11.59 -17.58 3.39
CA ASN A 53 10.54 -16.60 3.14
C ASN A 53 9.19 -17.21 3.59
N PRO A 54 8.55 -16.70 4.65
CA PRO A 54 7.30 -17.27 5.15
C PRO A 54 6.15 -17.18 4.12
N TRP A 55 6.39 -16.48 3.01
CA TRP A 55 5.43 -16.29 1.94
C TRP A 55 5.66 -17.19 0.72
N SER A 56 6.80 -17.87 0.62
CA SER A 56 7.08 -18.82 -0.46
C SER A 56 6.32 -20.14 -0.30
N ASN A 57 6.02 -20.51 0.93
CA ASN A 57 5.11 -21.61 1.27
C ASN A 57 4.02 -21.07 2.20
N PRO A 58 2.87 -20.62 1.68
CA PRO A 58 1.75 -20.31 2.53
C PRO A 58 1.42 -21.56 3.36
N PRO A 59 1.14 -21.43 4.66
CA PRO A 59 0.74 -22.56 5.47
C PRO A 59 -0.39 -23.31 4.78
N SER A 60 -0.33 -24.64 4.81
CA SER A 60 -1.31 -25.54 4.17
C SER A 60 -2.75 -25.26 4.63
N ASP A 61 -2.91 -24.72 5.81
CA ASP A 61 -4.16 -24.19 6.34
C ASP A 61 -4.06 -22.68 6.57
N PRO A 62 -4.73 -21.86 5.72
CA PRO A 62 -4.76 -20.41 5.90
C PRO A 62 -5.56 -19.96 7.13
N LEU A 63 -6.32 -20.86 7.77
CA LEU A 63 -7.08 -20.61 8.99
C LEU A 63 -6.38 -21.15 10.23
N SER A 64 -5.24 -21.85 10.09
CA SER A 64 -4.51 -22.35 11.23
C SER A 64 -4.07 -21.18 12.15
N GLU A 65 -4.21 -21.37 13.44
CA GLU A 65 -3.87 -20.38 14.47
C GLU A 65 -2.42 -19.88 14.37
N ARG A 66 -1.52 -20.71 13.86
CA ARG A 66 -0.10 -20.39 13.71
C ARG A 66 0.16 -19.21 12.77
N ALA A 67 -0.66 -19.00 11.75
CA ALA A 67 -0.46 -17.88 10.81
C ALA A 67 -0.78 -16.49 11.38
N GLY A 68 -1.48 -16.42 12.51
CA GLY A 68 -1.84 -15.15 13.18
C GLY A 68 -1.13 -14.90 14.51
N GLN A 69 -0.56 -15.95 15.13
CA GLN A 69 0.00 -15.94 16.47
C GLN A 69 1.44 -16.44 16.56
N GLU A 70 2.11 -16.73 15.43
CA GLU A 70 3.55 -16.94 15.50
C GLU A 70 4.18 -15.70 16.13
N GLU A 71 4.70 -15.88 17.35
CA GLU A 71 5.57 -14.87 17.93
C GLU A 71 6.70 -14.62 16.94
N GLU A 72 6.72 -13.42 16.38
CA GLU A 72 7.79 -13.04 15.46
C GLU A 72 9.13 -13.30 16.17
N SER A 73 10.01 -14.05 15.53
CA SER A 73 11.34 -14.31 16.07
C SER A 73 12.04 -12.99 16.37
N LEU A 74 12.94 -12.99 17.36
CA LEU A 74 13.71 -11.80 17.73
C LEU A 74 14.43 -11.21 16.51
N LEU A 75 14.95 -12.08 15.63
CA LEU A 75 15.58 -11.66 14.38
C LEU A 75 14.62 -10.90 13.45
N MET A 76 13.38 -11.36 13.31
CA MET A 76 12.38 -10.66 12.49
C MET A 76 11.98 -9.33 13.13
N LYS A 77 11.80 -9.27 14.46
CA LYS A 77 11.52 -8.01 15.17
C LYS A 77 12.64 -6.99 14.97
N THR A 78 13.89 -7.43 15.08
CA THR A 78 15.07 -6.56 14.88
C THR A 78 15.19 -6.10 13.43
N SER A 79 15.03 -7.01 12.45
CA SER A 79 15.04 -6.68 11.02
C SER A 79 13.94 -5.68 10.69
N ARG A 80 12.75 -5.85 11.25
CA ARG A 80 11.63 -4.95 11.06
C ARG A 80 11.91 -3.56 11.64
N LEU A 81 12.41 -3.49 12.89
CA LEU A 81 12.79 -2.21 13.50
C LEU A 81 13.83 -1.48 12.65
N PHE A 82 14.88 -2.19 12.21
CA PHE A 82 15.89 -1.62 11.33
C PHE A 82 15.30 -1.09 10.02
N THR A 83 14.42 -1.85 9.37
CA THR A 83 13.75 -1.46 8.12
C THR A 83 12.91 -0.19 8.31
N PHE A 84 12.16 -0.10 9.41
CA PHE A 84 11.33 1.09 9.67
C PHE A 84 12.15 2.32 10.04
N VAL A 85 13.21 2.18 10.82
CA VAL A 85 14.09 3.29 11.19
C VAL A 85 14.83 3.83 9.96
N THR A 86 15.50 2.96 9.20
CA THR A 86 16.25 3.36 8.01
C THR A 86 15.34 3.84 6.88
N GLY A 87 14.20 3.17 6.67
CA GLY A 87 13.18 3.59 5.72
C GLY A 87 12.60 4.96 6.06
N THR A 88 12.25 5.20 7.33
CA THR A 88 11.77 6.52 7.78
C THR A 88 12.82 7.59 7.50
N ALA A 89 14.10 7.37 7.84
CA ALA A 89 15.15 8.34 7.60
C ALA A 89 15.31 8.65 6.10
N ALA A 90 15.38 7.61 5.26
CA ALA A 90 15.54 7.77 3.81
C ALA A 90 14.36 8.51 3.18
N PHE A 91 13.12 8.12 3.51
CA PHE A 91 11.94 8.77 2.96
C PHE A 91 11.67 10.15 3.57
N SER A 92 12.06 10.42 4.82
CA SER A 92 12.03 11.78 5.37
C SER A 92 12.97 12.71 4.60
N ILE A 93 14.18 12.27 4.28
CA ILE A 93 15.10 13.03 3.43
C ILE A 93 14.47 13.26 2.04
N LEU A 94 13.93 12.22 1.42
CA LEU A 94 13.30 12.33 0.10
C LEU A 94 12.14 13.35 0.12
N MET A 95 11.26 13.28 1.12
CA MET A 95 10.03 14.08 1.17
C MET A 95 10.25 15.51 1.68
N HIS A 96 11.11 15.71 2.67
CA HIS A 96 11.21 17.00 3.37
C HIS A 96 12.51 17.77 3.07
N VAL A 97 13.55 17.10 2.52
CA VAL A 97 14.84 17.75 2.21
C VAL A 97 15.05 17.87 0.70
N LEU A 98 14.77 16.79 -0.05
CA LEU A 98 15.00 16.76 -1.51
C LEU A 98 13.77 17.23 -2.30
N ASN A 99 12.60 17.22 -1.68
CA ASN A 99 11.34 17.68 -2.22
C ASN A 99 10.59 18.49 -1.16
N THR A 100 9.50 19.12 -1.54
CA THR A 100 8.58 19.82 -0.64
C THR A 100 7.38 18.95 -0.37
N PHE A 101 7.10 18.66 0.91
CA PHE A 101 5.91 17.91 1.31
C PHE A 101 4.93 18.84 2.03
N GLU A 102 3.75 19.02 1.47
CA GLU A 102 2.68 19.85 1.99
C GLU A 102 1.53 18.97 2.50
N LEU A 103 1.30 19.02 3.79
CA LEU A 103 0.25 18.26 4.47
C LEU A 103 -0.93 19.18 4.80
N LYS A 104 -2.14 18.78 4.44
CA LYS A 104 -3.35 19.47 4.91
C LYS A 104 -3.69 18.98 6.31
N GLU A 105 -3.29 19.75 7.31
CA GLU A 105 -3.49 19.45 8.74
C GLU A 105 -4.86 19.95 9.24
N ASP A 106 -5.93 19.37 8.72
CA ASP A 106 -7.30 19.61 9.14
C ASP A 106 -7.78 18.64 10.23
N GLU A 107 -9.08 18.69 10.55
CA GLU A 107 -9.71 17.79 11.54
C GLU A 107 -9.65 16.32 11.11
N HIS A 108 -9.74 16.04 9.81
CA HIS A 108 -9.69 14.67 9.28
C HIS A 108 -8.31 14.06 9.42
N TYR A 109 -7.27 14.86 9.17
CA TYR A 109 -5.89 14.44 9.41
C TYR A 109 -5.63 14.20 10.92
N ARG A 110 -6.09 15.10 11.81
CA ARG A 110 -5.94 14.91 13.26
C ARG A 110 -6.64 13.64 13.73
N LYS A 111 -7.83 13.35 13.18
CA LYS A 111 -8.55 12.10 13.45
C LYS A 111 -7.79 10.87 12.96
N PHE A 112 -7.23 10.94 11.73
CA PHE A 112 -6.38 9.86 11.21
C PHE A 112 -5.16 9.62 12.10
N LEU A 113 -4.44 10.67 12.48
CA LEU A 113 -3.26 10.58 13.34
C LEU A 113 -3.60 10.00 14.73
N SER A 114 -4.72 10.40 15.34
CA SER A 114 -5.23 9.83 16.60
C SER A 114 -5.51 8.34 16.45
N LEU A 115 -6.18 7.91 15.36
CA LEU A 115 -6.45 6.50 15.09
C LEU A 115 -5.18 5.67 14.90
N VAL A 116 -4.13 6.24 14.31
CA VAL A 116 -2.84 5.55 14.19
C VAL A 116 -2.17 5.36 15.57
N LYS A 117 -2.22 6.38 16.42
CA LYS A 117 -1.51 6.41 17.71
C LYS A 117 -2.27 5.75 18.86
N GLU A 118 -3.57 5.93 18.91
CA GLU A 118 -4.39 5.74 20.11
C GLU A 118 -5.68 4.95 19.81
N ARG A 119 -5.69 4.17 18.71
CA ARG A 119 -6.86 3.37 18.34
C ARG A 119 -7.20 2.37 19.45
N PRO A 120 -8.49 2.22 19.83
CA PRO A 120 -8.90 1.20 20.78
C PRO A 120 -8.48 -0.21 20.34
N SER A 121 -8.10 -1.04 21.30
CA SER A 121 -7.72 -2.43 21.02
C SER A 121 -8.88 -3.17 20.34
N GLY A 122 -8.55 -3.97 19.33
CA GLY A 122 -9.54 -4.74 18.57
C GLY A 122 -10.31 -3.95 17.49
N VAL A 123 -10.19 -2.62 17.43
CA VAL A 123 -10.80 -1.82 16.36
C VAL A 123 -9.86 -1.78 15.15
N PRO A 124 -10.24 -2.36 14.00
CA PRO A 124 -9.38 -2.34 12.82
C PRO A 124 -9.39 -0.98 12.13
N LEU A 125 -8.23 -0.57 11.59
CA LEU A 125 -8.08 0.60 10.73
C LEU A 125 -7.76 0.16 9.31
N LEU A 126 -8.50 0.66 8.34
CA LEU A 126 -8.23 0.47 6.92
C LEU A 126 -8.04 1.84 6.26
N THR A 127 -6.86 2.10 5.72
CA THR A 127 -6.64 3.30 4.89
C THR A 127 -6.64 2.91 3.42
N VAL A 128 -7.31 3.71 2.61
CA VAL A 128 -7.40 3.57 1.16
C VAL A 128 -6.81 4.81 0.50
N CYS A 129 -5.98 4.65 -0.52
CA CYS A 129 -5.27 5.77 -1.14
C CYS A 129 -5.22 5.62 -2.66
N ASN A 130 -5.11 6.73 -3.38
CA ASN A 130 -4.76 6.73 -4.80
C ASN A 130 -3.32 6.24 -4.99
N HIS A 131 -3.00 5.70 -6.17
CA HIS A 131 -1.72 5.08 -6.48
C HIS A 131 -1.13 5.60 -7.78
N CYS A 132 -0.15 6.50 -7.69
CA CYS A 132 0.47 7.09 -8.87
C CYS A 132 2.00 6.91 -8.92
N SER A 133 2.61 6.32 -7.91
CA SER A 133 4.06 6.11 -7.88
C SER A 133 4.44 4.79 -7.18
N PRO A 134 5.49 4.10 -7.64
CA PRO A 134 6.03 2.92 -6.94
C PRO A 134 6.51 3.21 -5.51
N VAL A 135 6.72 4.47 -5.16
CA VAL A 135 7.19 4.92 -3.84
C VAL A 135 6.10 5.63 -3.02
N ASP A 136 4.83 5.54 -3.43
CA ASP A 136 3.71 6.10 -2.65
C ASP A 136 3.69 5.52 -1.23
N ASP A 137 3.91 4.24 -1.10
CA ASP A 137 4.11 3.59 0.18
C ASP A 137 5.56 3.04 0.24
N PRO A 138 6.39 3.53 1.17
CA PRO A 138 6.05 4.30 2.38
C PRO A 138 6.10 5.84 2.27
N GLY A 139 6.42 6.42 1.11
CA GLY A 139 6.72 7.85 0.98
C GLY A 139 5.63 8.77 1.53
N VAL A 140 4.39 8.58 1.11
CA VAL A 140 3.25 9.42 1.56
C VAL A 140 3.03 9.29 3.06
N LEU A 141 3.08 8.06 3.60
CA LEU A 141 2.86 7.86 5.04
C LEU A 141 3.99 8.43 5.90
N VAL A 142 5.24 8.35 5.44
CA VAL A 142 6.38 8.99 6.12
C VAL A 142 6.26 10.51 6.06
N GLY A 143 5.78 11.06 4.94
CA GLY A 143 5.49 12.49 4.83
C GLY A 143 4.36 12.96 5.76
N MET A 144 3.31 12.15 5.88
CA MET A 144 2.12 12.50 6.69
C MET A 144 2.31 12.29 8.18
N LEU A 145 3.13 11.34 8.63
CA LEU A 145 3.20 10.93 10.03
C LEU A 145 4.50 11.41 10.70
N PRO A 146 4.46 11.78 11.97
CA PRO A 146 5.68 12.12 12.71
C PRO A 146 6.67 10.94 12.72
N ALA A 147 7.98 11.23 12.60
CA ALA A 147 9.03 10.21 12.58
C ALA A 147 8.97 9.25 13.78
N ARG A 148 8.63 9.76 14.97
CA ARG A 148 8.42 8.94 16.18
C ARG A 148 7.30 7.89 16.03
N VAL A 149 6.40 8.04 15.08
CA VAL A 149 5.34 7.07 14.75
C VAL A 149 5.85 6.10 13.69
N THR A 150 6.43 6.61 12.60
CA THR A 150 6.88 5.80 11.48
C THR A 150 8.07 4.91 11.81
N MET A 151 8.90 5.28 12.80
CA MET A 151 9.99 4.42 13.32
C MET A 151 9.51 3.29 14.24
N ARG A 152 8.22 3.25 14.57
CA ARG A 152 7.63 2.23 15.45
C ARG A 152 6.83 1.21 14.65
N PRO A 153 7.39 0.02 14.37
CA PRO A 153 6.73 -0.97 13.52
C PRO A 153 5.35 -1.40 14.03
N GLU A 154 5.13 -1.40 15.34
CA GLU A 154 3.86 -1.78 15.96
C GLU A 154 2.72 -0.81 15.61
N LEU A 155 3.02 0.47 15.39
CA LEU A 155 2.05 1.49 14.99
C LEU A 155 1.81 1.53 13.47
N MET A 156 2.70 0.91 12.69
CA MET A 156 2.66 1.03 11.24
C MET A 156 1.79 -0.03 10.57
N ARG A 157 1.31 0.34 9.42
CA ARG A 157 0.38 -0.42 8.57
C ARG A 157 0.97 -1.73 8.05
N TRP A 158 0.10 -2.69 7.76
CA TRP A 158 0.33 -3.74 6.79
C TRP A 158 -0.16 -3.27 5.41
N THR A 159 0.53 -3.65 4.35
CA THR A 159 0.15 -3.33 2.97
C THR A 159 0.36 -4.53 2.06
N ILE A 160 -0.14 -4.46 0.83
CA ILE A 160 0.00 -5.52 -0.17
C ILE A 160 0.76 -5.04 -1.39
N CYS A 161 1.55 -5.91 -1.96
CA CYS A 161 2.23 -5.70 -3.23
C CYS A 161 2.11 -6.93 -4.13
N ALA A 162 2.07 -6.72 -5.43
CA ALA A 162 2.04 -7.81 -6.40
C ALA A 162 3.27 -8.70 -6.27
N GLN A 163 3.05 -10.01 -6.12
CA GLN A 163 4.15 -10.95 -5.86
C GLN A 163 5.18 -10.97 -7.00
N GLU A 164 4.78 -10.74 -8.23
CA GLU A 164 5.67 -10.66 -9.39
C GLU A 164 6.57 -9.41 -9.38
N ILE A 165 6.31 -8.44 -8.50
CA ILE A 165 7.11 -7.22 -8.33
C ILE A 165 7.94 -7.31 -7.05
N CYS A 166 7.30 -7.38 -5.89
CA CYS A 166 7.95 -7.26 -4.59
C CYS A 166 8.52 -8.58 -4.07
N PHE A 167 8.06 -9.73 -4.58
CA PHE A 167 8.43 -11.06 -4.09
C PHE A 167 9.07 -11.93 -5.16
N LYS A 168 9.54 -11.32 -6.25
CA LYS A 168 10.19 -12.02 -7.36
C LYS A 168 11.46 -12.76 -6.92
N TRP A 169 12.22 -12.19 -5.98
CA TRP A 169 13.42 -12.79 -5.40
C TRP A 169 13.28 -12.88 -3.89
N THR A 170 13.88 -13.90 -3.28
CA THR A 170 13.83 -14.14 -1.83
C THR A 170 14.32 -12.93 -1.03
N ALA A 171 15.45 -12.32 -1.46
CA ALA A 171 16.02 -11.14 -0.80
C ALA A 171 15.02 -9.95 -0.79
N ALA A 172 14.40 -9.66 -1.94
CA ALA A 172 13.40 -8.62 -2.04
C ALA A 172 12.19 -8.93 -1.16
N GLY A 173 11.69 -10.18 -1.22
CA GLY A 173 10.57 -10.63 -0.40
C GLY A 173 10.83 -10.50 1.10
N THR A 174 12.05 -10.79 1.56
CA THR A 174 12.45 -10.62 2.96
C THR A 174 12.46 -9.13 3.35
N GLY A 175 13.03 -8.27 2.52
CA GLY A 175 13.05 -6.82 2.75
C GLY A 175 11.64 -6.22 2.81
N PHE A 176 10.79 -6.53 1.83
CA PHE A 176 9.40 -6.08 1.80
C PHE A 176 8.59 -6.65 2.98
N GLY A 177 8.78 -7.94 3.32
CA GLY A 177 8.15 -8.57 4.48
C GLY A 177 8.52 -7.90 5.81
N SER A 178 9.80 -7.50 5.97
CA SER A 178 10.25 -6.69 7.11
C SER A 178 9.56 -5.32 7.15
N GLY A 179 9.24 -4.72 6.00
CA GLY A 179 8.44 -3.51 5.87
C GLY A 179 6.91 -3.71 6.02
N LYS A 180 6.46 -4.89 6.49
CA LYS A 180 5.03 -5.26 6.60
C LYS A 180 4.28 -5.24 5.27
N VAL A 181 4.97 -5.56 4.17
CA VAL A 181 4.37 -5.77 2.86
C VAL A 181 4.05 -7.25 2.70
N MET A 182 2.86 -7.56 2.19
CA MET A 182 2.39 -8.93 1.96
C MET A 182 2.13 -9.16 0.46
N PRO A 183 2.35 -10.37 -0.05
CA PRO A 183 2.11 -10.66 -1.45
C PRO A 183 0.61 -10.69 -1.79
N ILE A 184 0.29 -10.30 -3.02
CA ILE A 184 -1.02 -10.48 -3.65
C ILE A 184 -0.83 -10.97 -5.08
N ALA A 185 -1.68 -11.88 -5.56
CA ALA A 185 -1.68 -12.34 -6.95
C ALA A 185 -2.64 -11.49 -7.78
N ARG A 186 -2.13 -10.75 -8.76
CA ARG A 186 -2.97 -9.96 -9.66
C ARG A 186 -3.83 -10.87 -10.54
N GLY A 187 -5.08 -10.48 -10.75
CA GLY A 187 -6.00 -11.25 -11.60
C GLY A 187 -6.64 -12.47 -10.95
N SER A 188 -6.19 -12.91 -9.77
CA SER A 188 -6.75 -14.09 -9.08
C SER A 188 -8.09 -13.84 -8.37
N GLY A 189 -8.69 -12.69 -8.56
CA GLY A 189 -9.99 -12.35 -8.00
C GLY A 189 -9.96 -12.06 -6.50
N VAL A 190 -11.18 -11.92 -5.93
CA VAL A 190 -11.37 -11.56 -4.51
C VAL A 190 -11.29 -12.76 -3.58
N ASP A 191 -11.31 -13.98 -4.12
CA ASP A 191 -11.36 -15.22 -3.33
C ASP A 191 -9.97 -15.88 -3.20
N GLN A 192 -8.89 -15.13 -3.40
CA GLN A 192 -7.53 -15.64 -3.30
C GLN A 192 -7.05 -15.75 -1.84
N ARG A 193 -6.28 -16.81 -1.54
CA ARG A 193 -5.67 -17.06 -0.21
C ARG A 193 -4.80 -15.90 0.29
N LEU A 194 -4.04 -15.27 -0.59
CA LEU A 194 -3.16 -14.16 -0.22
C LEU A 194 -3.93 -12.95 0.31
N LEU A 195 -5.11 -12.65 -0.25
CA LEU A 195 -5.99 -11.61 0.28
C LEU A 195 -6.52 -11.99 1.67
N LEU A 196 -6.82 -13.26 1.90
CA LEU A 196 -7.23 -13.74 3.22
C LEU A 196 -6.14 -13.55 4.28
N ASN A 197 -4.89 -13.84 3.94
CA ASN A 197 -3.75 -13.62 4.86
C ASN A 197 -3.59 -12.15 5.23
N PHE A 198 -3.76 -11.25 4.26
CA PHE A 198 -3.77 -9.82 4.52
C PHE A 198 -4.95 -9.40 5.40
N TYR A 199 -6.12 -9.95 5.11
CA TYR A 199 -7.33 -9.69 5.88
C TYR A 199 -7.21 -10.10 7.36
N ARG A 200 -6.48 -11.17 7.69
CA ARG A 200 -6.20 -11.56 9.08
C ARG A 200 -5.51 -10.48 9.89
N ARG A 201 -4.67 -9.65 9.25
CA ARG A 201 -4.04 -8.50 9.93
C ARG A 201 -5.07 -7.45 10.34
N LEU A 202 -6.12 -7.29 9.54
CA LEU A 202 -7.25 -6.43 9.87
C LEU A 202 -8.10 -7.03 11.00
N LEU A 203 -8.39 -8.34 10.98
CA LEU A 203 -9.15 -9.03 12.02
C LEU A 203 -8.53 -8.89 13.40
N GLY A 204 -7.21 -8.89 13.49
CA GLY A 204 -6.46 -8.68 14.75
C GLY A 204 -6.49 -7.24 15.29
N GLY A 205 -7.35 -6.35 14.74
CA GLY A 205 -7.39 -4.94 15.11
C GLY A 205 -6.22 -4.12 14.55
N GLY A 206 -5.47 -4.67 13.58
CA GLY A 206 -4.33 -4.02 12.96
C GLY A 206 -4.73 -2.86 12.04
N TRP A 207 -3.73 -2.13 11.59
CA TRP A 207 -3.87 -1.14 10.52
C TRP A 207 -3.45 -1.75 9.20
N CYS A 208 -4.37 -1.79 8.23
CA CYS A 208 -4.12 -2.15 6.84
C CYS A 208 -4.19 -0.92 5.93
N HIS A 209 -3.29 -0.84 4.95
CA HIS A 209 -3.26 0.20 3.93
C HIS A 209 -3.31 -0.44 2.55
N ILE A 210 -4.15 0.07 1.67
CA ILE A 210 -4.30 -0.46 0.32
C ILE A 210 -4.45 0.64 -0.72
N PHE A 211 -4.00 0.32 -1.93
CA PHE A 211 -4.24 1.07 -3.14
C PHE A 211 -5.27 0.31 -3.98
N PRO A 212 -6.57 0.64 -3.86
CA PRO A 212 -7.61 -0.17 -4.48
C PRO A 212 -7.67 -0.08 -6.00
N GLU A 213 -6.87 0.79 -6.63
CA GLU A 213 -6.65 0.84 -8.09
C GLU A 213 -5.93 -0.43 -8.59
N GLY A 214 -5.08 -1.03 -7.75
CA GLY A 214 -4.34 -2.26 -8.05
C GLY A 214 -3.13 -2.08 -8.96
N HIS A 215 -2.83 -0.86 -9.39
CA HIS A 215 -1.64 -0.48 -10.17
C HIS A 215 -1.40 1.02 -10.09
N CYS A 216 -0.16 1.47 -10.40
CA CYS A 216 0.16 2.89 -10.44
C CYS A 216 -0.45 3.55 -11.67
N GLU A 217 -1.21 4.62 -11.49
CA GLU A 217 -1.79 5.43 -12.54
C GLU A 217 -1.26 6.86 -12.47
N GLN A 218 -0.56 7.30 -13.52
CA GLN A 218 0.03 8.64 -13.58
C GLN A 218 -0.79 9.64 -14.41
N GLY A 219 -1.98 9.29 -14.82
CA GLY A 219 -2.84 10.08 -15.72
C GLY A 219 -3.54 11.29 -15.11
N GLY A 220 -3.18 11.69 -13.91
CA GLY A 220 -3.73 12.90 -13.27
C GLY A 220 -5.17 12.80 -12.77
N SER A 221 -5.83 11.64 -12.89
CA SER A 221 -7.10 11.35 -12.24
C SER A 221 -7.14 9.93 -11.69
N LEU A 222 -7.92 9.72 -10.65
CA LEU A 222 -8.12 8.41 -10.04
C LEU A 222 -8.53 7.37 -11.09
N GLY A 223 -7.78 6.24 -11.17
CA GLY A 223 -8.07 5.16 -12.09
C GLY A 223 -7.63 5.38 -13.55
N GLY A 224 -6.80 6.39 -13.85
CA GLY A 224 -6.10 6.57 -15.14
C GLY A 224 -6.98 6.76 -16.38
N ARG A 225 -8.30 6.87 -16.23
CA ARG A 225 -9.22 7.11 -17.34
C ARG A 225 -9.67 8.56 -17.39
N PRO A 226 -9.74 9.18 -18.59
CA PRO A 226 -10.31 10.51 -18.74
C PRO A 226 -11.71 10.58 -18.13
N ALA A 227 -12.03 11.71 -17.50
CA ALA A 227 -13.39 11.97 -17.03
C ALA A 227 -14.38 11.78 -18.20
N GLY A 228 -15.32 10.84 -18.05
CA GLY A 228 -16.35 10.57 -19.06
C GLY A 228 -16.19 9.28 -19.88
N VAL A 229 -15.07 8.57 -19.82
CA VAL A 229 -14.88 7.30 -20.52
C VAL A 229 -15.32 6.14 -19.61
N GLY A 230 -16.52 5.60 -19.89
CA GLY A 230 -16.99 4.31 -19.44
C GLY A 230 -16.92 4.09 -17.92
N ARG A 231 -17.83 4.68 -17.16
CA ARG A 231 -18.23 4.11 -15.88
C ARG A 231 -19.08 2.88 -16.20
N ASP A 232 -18.42 1.71 -16.21
CA ASP A 232 -19.17 0.48 -16.10
C ASP A 232 -19.87 0.47 -14.72
N GLU A 233 -20.96 -0.28 -14.59
CA GLU A 233 -21.77 -0.35 -13.38
C GLU A 233 -20.98 -0.73 -12.13
N HIS A 234 -19.72 -1.16 -12.30
CA HIS A 234 -18.87 -1.78 -11.27
C HIS A 234 -17.78 -0.86 -10.70
N GLY A 235 -17.62 0.38 -11.21
CA GLY A 235 -16.55 1.30 -10.78
C GLY A 235 -15.16 0.87 -11.26
N ARG A 236 -14.12 1.63 -10.85
CA ARG A 236 -12.73 1.43 -11.30
C ARG A 236 -11.87 0.69 -10.28
N LEU A 237 -12.29 0.66 -9.03
CA LEU A 237 -11.52 0.09 -7.94
C LEU A 237 -11.72 -1.42 -7.81
N LYS A 238 -10.69 -2.11 -7.33
CA LYS A 238 -10.75 -3.55 -7.08
C LYS A 238 -11.63 -3.87 -5.88
N TRP A 239 -12.49 -4.86 -6.02
CA TRP A 239 -13.50 -5.25 -5.02
C TRP A 239 -12.94 -5.92 -3.76
N GLY A 240 -11.65 -6.21 -3.72
CA GLY A 240 -11.00 -6.76 -2.53
C GLY A 240 -11.23 -5.90 -1.27
N VAL A 241 -11.28 -4.57 -1.43
CA VAL A 241 -11.61 -3.66 -0.32
C VAL A 241 -13.01 -3.92 0.22
N GLY A 242 -13.98 -4.13 -0.66
CA GLY A 242 -15.36 -4.45 -0.30
C GLY A 242 -15.48 -5.74 0.49
N LYS A 243 -14.77 -6.80 0.06
CA LYS A 243 -14.75 -8.06 0.78
C LYS A 243 -14.16 -7.90 2.19
N MET A 244 -13.06 -7.17 2.34
CA MET A 244 -12.43 -6.91 3.64
C MET A 244 -13.37 -6.19 4.61
N ILE A 245 -14.16 -5.23 4.13
CA ILE A 245 -15.10 -4.46 4.95
C ILE A 245 -16.33 -5.31 5.29
N ALA A 246 -16.92 -5.99 4.30
CA ALA A 246 -18.16 -6.73 4.47
C ALA A 246 -18.06 -7.86 5.50
N HIS A 247 -16.94 -8.58 5.52
CA HIS A 247 -16.77 -9.78 6.35
C HIS A 247 -15.99 -9.55 7.65
N ALA A 248 -15.56 -8.31 7.93
CA ALA A 248 -14.92 -7.99 9.20
C ALA A 248 -15.87 -8.23 10.38
N PRO A 249 -15.45 -8.91 11.45
CA PRO A 249 -16.29 -9.10 12.65
C PRO A 249 -16.59 -7.76 13.33
N VAL A 250 -15.63 -6.87 13.35
CA VAL A 250 -15.76 -5.46 13.71
C VAL A 250 -15.53 -4.64 12.46
N THR A 251 -16.51 -3.85 12.05
CA THR A 251 -16.39 -2.98 10.87
C THR A 251 -15.18 -2.06 11.03
N PRO A 252 -14.21 -2.08 10.10
CA PRO A 252 -13.03 -1.25 10.21
C PRO A 252 -13.37 0.23 10.08
N VAL A 253 -12.65 1.09 10.79
CA VAL A 253 -12.64 2.51 10.49
C VAL A 253 -11.91 2.70 9.18
N VAL A 254 -12.62 3.17 8.14
CA VAL A 254 -12.05 3.36 6.79
C VAL A 254 -11.76 4.83 6.56
N ILE A 255 -10.47 5.17 6.37
CA ILE A 255 -10.02 6.54 6.12
C ILE A 255 -9.46 6.64 4.70
N PRO A 256 -10.04 7.45 3.82
CA PRO A 256 -9.45 7.74 2.52
C PRO A 256 -8.31 8.74 2.67
N LEU A 257 -7.20 8.46 2.01
CA LEU A 257 -6.04 9.35 1.87
C LEU A 257 -5.89 9.72 0.40
N PHE A 258 -5.45 10.93 0.14
CA PHE A 258 -5.20 11.37 -1.23
C PHE A 258 -3.92 12.20 -1.30
N HIS A 259 -3.13 11.98 -2.33
CA HIS A 259 -1.89 12.73 -2.56
C HIS A 259 -1.74 13.10 -4.03
N THR A 260 -0.93 14.13 -4.27
CA THR A 260 -0.51 14.57 -5.61
C THR A 260 0.99 14.74 -5.67
N GLY A 261 1.56 14.79 -6.86
CA GLY A 261 2.97 15.08 -7.08
C GLY A 261 3.92 13.89 -7.01
N MET A 262 3.54 12.78 -6.38
CA MET A 262 4.39 11.57 -6.28
C MET A 262 4.77 10.99 -7.65
N ALA A 263 3.90 11.12 -8.66
CA ALA A 263 4.20 10.71 -10.02
C ALA A 263 5.43 11.45 -10.61
N ASN A 264 5.65 12.70 -10.21
CA ASN A 264 6.78 13.50 -10.67
C ASN A 264 8.10 13.05 -10.04
N LEU A 265 8.08 12.43 -8.84
CA LEU A 265 9.26 11.88 -8.19
C LEU A 265 9.77 10.64 -8.91
N VAL A 266 8.87 9.75 -9.31
CA VAL A 266 9.22 8.51 -10.01
C VAL A 266 8.31 8.36 -11.23
N PRO A 267 8.64 9.04 -12.35
CA PRO A 267 7.90 8.90 -13.58
C PRO A 267 7.99 7.48 -14.13
N ILE A 268 6.88 6.97 -14.65
CA ILE A 268 6.81 5.69 -15.34
C ILE A 268 6.47 5.88 -16.82
N ASN A 269 6.98 5.00 -17.66
CA ASN A 269 6.58 4.94 -19.04
C ASN A 269 5.11 4.47 -19.14
N PRO A 270 4.18 5.27 -19.66
CA PRO A 270 2.76 4.94 -19.66
C PRO A 270 2.41 3.73 -20.53
N LEU A 271 3.27 3.39 -21.50
CA LEU A 271 3.07 2.27 -22.43
C LEU A 271 3.64 0.96 -21.87
N THR A 272 4.86 1.01 -21.31
CA THR A 272 5.56 -0.19 -20.82
C THR A 272 5.40 -0.41 -19.32
N ARG A 273 4.86 0.56 -18.59
CA ARG A 273 4.72 0.57 -17.11
C ARG A 273 6.05 0.45 -16.36
N LYS A 274 7.18 0.72 -17.03
CA LYS A 274 8.52 0.68 -16.41
C LYS A 274 8.90 2.05 -15.87
N ILE A 275 9.65 2.05 -14.77
CA ILE A 275 10.25 3.26 -14.18
C ILE A 275 11.21 3.87 -15.19
N LEU A 276 11.13 5.20 -15.39
CA LEU A 276 11.98 5.93 -16.37
C LEU A 276 13.37 6.23 -15.80
N HIS A 277 13.51 6.42 -14.49
CA HIS A 277 14.76 6.81 -13.85
C HIS A 277 15.07 5.90 -12.67
N ALA A 278 16.34 5.53 -12.51
CA ALA A 278 16.79 4.65 -11.42
C ALA A 278 16.66 5.28 -10.01
N LEU A 279 16.68 6.62 -9.94
CA LEU A 279 16.57 7.37 -8.68
C LEU A 279 15.35 8.30 -8.74
N PRO A 280 14.69 8.54 -7.59
CA PRO A 280 13.65 9.53 -7.48
C PRO A 280 14.18 10.95 -7.83
N ARG A 281 13.34 11.74 -8.45
CA ARG A 281 13.63 13.14 -8.80
C ARG A 281 13.50 14.04 -7.57
N MET A 282 14.09 15.21 -7.63
CA MET A 282 14.13 16.21 -6.57
C MET A 282 13.53 17.53 -7.04
N GLY A 283 13.19 18.40 -6.09
CA GLY A 283 12.68 19.74 -6.37
C GLY A 283 11.20 19.77 -6.77
N HIS A 284 10.45 18.71 -6.43
CA HIS A 284 9.02 18.64 -6.69
C HIS A 284 8.21 18.83 -5.41
N THR A 285 6.98 19.32 -5.56
CA THR A 285 6.02 19.42 -4.46
C THR A 285 5.09 18.22 -4.45
N VAL A 286 4.97 17.60 -3.29
CA VAL A 286 4.01 16.52 -2.98
C VAL A 286 3.01 17.06 -2.00
N THR A 287 1.72 16.95 -2.28
CA THR A 287 0.68 17.31 -1.31
C THR A 287 -0.05 16.07 -0.84
N ALA A 288 -0.48 16.05 0.42
CA ALA A 288 -1.26 14.94 0.97
C ALA A 288 -2.37 15.44 1.89
N ARG A 289 -3.46 14.66 1.93
CA ARG A 289 -4.61 14.93 2.80
C ARG A 289 -5.28 13.65 3.24
N ALA A 290 -5.91 13.68 4.40
CA ALA A 290 -6.83 12.66 4.88
C ALA A 290 -8.26 13.13 4.67
N GLY A 291 -9.17 12.20 4.36
CA GLY A 291 -10.58 12.50 4.26
C GLY A 291 -11.38 12.02 5.46
N ARG A 292 -12.68 12.29 5.41
CA ARG A 292 -13.64 11.83 6.41
C ARG A 292 -13.72 10.30 6.42
N ALA A 293 -13.89 9.72 7.62
CA ALA A 293 -14.16 8.28 7.75
C ALA A 293 -15.42 7.89 6.96
N ILE A 294 -15.33 6.80 6.22
CA ILE A 294 -16.42 6.32 5.38
C ILE A 294 -17.24 5.30 6.18
N SER A 295 -18.56 5.52 6.31
CA SER A 295 -19.49 4.51 6.82
C SER A 295 -20.05 3.64 5.70
N PHE A 296 -20.28 2.37 6.05
CA PHE A 296 -20.86 1.35 5.17
C PHE A 296 -22.07 0.65 5.81
N ASP A 297 -22.52 1.10 6.96
CA ASP A 297 -23.55 0.44 7.77
C ASP A 297 -24.84 0.26 6.96
N ASP A 298 -25.26 1.30 6.24
CA ASP A 298 -26.45 1.26 5.37
C ASP A 298 -26.33 0.19 4.26
N LEU A 299 -25.14 -0.01 3.68
CA LEU A 299 -24.92 -1.02 2.64
C LEU A 299 -24.92 -2.43 3.22
N LEU A 300 -24.34 -2.60 4.40
CA LEU A 300 -24.27 -3.88 5.10
C LEU A 300 -25.67 -4.29 5.59
N GLU A 301 -26.39 -3.39 6.23
CA GLU A 301 -27.76 -3.61 6.71
C GLU A 301 -28.74 -3.89 5.55
N ASP A 302 -28.64 -3.14 4.43
CA ASP A 302 -29.45 -3.37 3.24
C ASP A 302 -29.20 -4.77 2.67
N HIS A 303 -27.93 -5.20 2.61
CA HIS A 303 -27.60 -6.54 2.15
C HIS A 303 -28.14 -7.62 3.09
N GLU A 304 -27.93 -7.47 4.41
CA GLU A 304 -28.40 -8.45 5.40
C GLU A 304 -29.93 -8.57 5.42
N ARG A 305 -30.64 -7.48 5.21
CA ARG A 305 -32.11 -7.49 5.10
C ARG A 305 -32.62 -8.23 3.87
N ARG A 306 -31.91 -8.13 2.74
CA ARG A 306 -32.34 -8.74 1.46
C ARG A 306 -31.86 -10.19 1.27
N HIS A 307 -30.66 -10.51 1.76
CA HIS A 307 -29.96 -11.76 1.43
C HIS A 307 -29.59 -12.57 2.67
N GLY A 308 -29.97 -12.12 3.84
CA GLY A 308 -29.64 -12.76 5.11
C GLY A 308 -28.30 -12.30 5.66
N ARG A 309 -27.96 -12.78 6.84
CA ARG A 309 -26.84 -12.32 7.64
C ARG A 309 -25.52 -12.56 6.93
N LEU A 310 -24.72 -11.53 6.83
CA LEU A 310 -23.36 -11.62 6.31
C LEU A 310 -22.50 -12.50 7.21
N ARG A 311 -21.82 -13.43 6.59
CA ARG A 311 -20.86 -14.25 7.31
C ARG A 311 -19.70 -13.40 7.77
N LYS A 312 -19.49 -13.31 9.07
CA LYS A 312 -18.32 -12.65 9.65
C LYS A 312 -17.22 -13.69 9.86
N LEU A 313 -16.01 -13.37 9.39
CA LEU A 313 -14.85 -14.21 9.62
C LEU A 313 -14.41 -14.06 11.07
N SER A 314 -14.28 -15.16 11.77
CA SER A 314 -13.73 -15.22 13.12
C SER A 314 -12.32 -15.82 13.07
N LEU A 315 -11.44 -15.33 13.93
CA LEU A 315 -10.22 -16.09 14.24
C LEU A 315 -10.63 -17.32 15.05
N PRO A 316 -10.09 -18.52 14.80
CA PRO A 316 -10.38 -19.69 15.60
C PRO A 316 -10.06 -19.41 17.07
N SER A 317 -10.95 -19.83 17.98
CA SER A 317 -10.75 -19.69 19.39
C SER A 317 -9.64 -20.63 19.88
N LYS A 318 -8.82 -20.20 20.84
CA LYS A 318 -7.75 -21.00 21.45
C LYS A 318 -8.22 -22.30 22.12
N SER A 319 -9.54 -22.46 22.33
CA SER A 319 -10.12 -23.58 23.07
C SER A 319 -10.37 -24.84 22.24
N CYS A 320 -10.09 -24.85 20.93
CA CYS A 320 -10.40 -25.96 20.03
C CYS A 320 -9.18 -26.78 19.59
N LEU A 321 -8.06 -26.72 20.32
CA LEU A 321 -6.93 -27.63 20.04
C LEU A 321 -7.22 -29.02 20.62
N PRO A 322 -7.16 -30.10 19.81
CA PRO A 322 -7.10 -31.45 20.38
C PRO A 322 -5.81 -31.59 21.19
N PRO A 323 -5.81 -32.35 22.30
CA PRO A 323 -4.60 -32.59 23.06
C PRO A 323 -3.54 -33.22 22.17
N THR A 324 -2.31 -32.70 22.25
CA THR A 324 -1.14 -33.22 21.56
C THR A 324 -0.89 -34.66 21.99
N GLY A 325 -1.40 -35.64 21.23
CA GLY A 325 -1.09 -37.03 21.32
C GLY A 325 0.15 -37.35 20.49
N ASP A 326 1.06 -38.02 21.14
CA ASP A 326 2.39 -38.42 20.74
C ASP A 326 2.43 -39.31 19.49
N SER A 327 3.45 -39.09 18.67
CA SER A 327 4.16 -40.00 17.76
C SER A 327 3.44 -41.10 16.95
N GLY A 328 3.57 -41.00 15.64
CA GLY A 328 3.42 -42.11 14.69
C GLY A 328 3.91 -41.72 13.30
N GLY A 329 5.13 -42.17 12.92
CA GLY A 329 5.70 -41.95 11.58
C GLY A 329 4.90 -42.64 10.48
N GLY A 330 4.66 -41.96 9.41
CA GLY A 330 4.08 -42.48 8.16
C GLY A 330 4.61 -41.67 6.98
N GLU A 331 5.36 -42.35 6.10
CA GLU A 331 5.92 -41.78 4.87
C GLU A 331 4.82 -41.30 3.93
N GLY A 332 4.93 -40.10 3.40
CA GLY A 332 4.04 -39.53 2.40
C GLY A 332 4.46 -39.86 0.95
N PRO A 333 3.55 -39.89 -0.01
CA PRO A 333 3.81 -40.21 -1.40
C PRO A 333 4.51 -39.03 -2.14
N PRO A 334 5.23 -39.32 -3.27
CA PRO A 334 6.06 -38.37 -3.98
C PRO A 334 5.29 -37.28 -4.74
N PRO A 335 5.91 -36.15 -5.09
CA PRO A 335 5.23 -35.03 -5.76
C PRO A 335 5.02 -35.31 -7.24
N GLY A 336 3.79 -35.31 -7.70
CA GLY A 336 3.39 -35.51 -9.09
C GLY A 336 2.26 -34.57 -9.53
N GLN A 337 2.56 -33.86 -10.58
CA GLN A 337 1.72 -33.27 -11.63
C GLN A 337 0.31 -32.78 -11.26
N PHE A 338 0.11 -31.46 -11.31
CA PHE A 338 -1.21 -30.82 -11.30
C PHE A 338 -1.64 -30.48 -12.72
N SER A 339 -2.73 -31.12 -13.19
CA SER A 339 -3.44 -30.71 -14.40
C SER A 339 -4.64 -29.83 -14.01
N PHE A 340 -4.78 -28.68 -14.66
CA PHE A 340 -5.97 -27.82 -14.54
C PHE A 340 -7.08 -28.35 -15.45
N SER A 341 -8.22 -28.76 -14.88
CA SER A 341 -9.48 -28.90 -15.60
C SER A 341 -10.49 -27.86 -15.10
N SER A 342 -11.08 -27.15 -16.02
CA SER A 342 -12.15 -26.19 -15.81
C SER A 342 -13.43 -26.93 -15.37
N SER A 343 -14.12 -26.34 -14.37
CA SER A 343 -15.41 -26.78 -13.83
C SER A 343 -15.39 -28.04 -12.98
N SER A 344 -15.09 -27.89 -11.71
CA SER A 344 -15.61 -28.71 -10.62
C SER A 344 -15.13 -28.14 -9.29
N SER A 345 -15.96 -28.15 -8.28
CA SER A 345 -15.61 -27.89 -6.89
C SER A 345 -14.36 -28.66 -6.50
N VAL A 346 -13.22 -28.01 -6.39
CA VAL A 346 -11.98 -28.63 -5.92
C VAL A 346 -12.13 -28.90 -4.42
N VAL A 347 -12.46 -30.11 -4.09
CA VAL A 347 -12.30 -30.66 -2.73
C VAL A 347 -10.81 -30.89 -2.55
N ILE A 348 -10.17 -30.09 -1.71
CA ILE A 348 -8.78 -30.31 -1.31
C ILE A 348 -8.81 -31.44 -0.28
N PRO A 349 -8.12 -32.59 -0.50
CA PRO A 349 -8.03 -33.63 0.51
C PRO A 349 -7.39 -33.09 1.79
N GLY A 350 -8.10 -33.15 2.93
CA GLY A 350 -7.66 -32.64 4.22
C GLY A 350 -8.19 -31.25 4.58
N GLY A 351 -8.99 -30.62 3.72
CA GLY A 351 -9.67 -29.36 4.02
C GLY A 351 -10.88 -29.62 4.92
N GLY A 352 -10.78 -29.21 6.19
CA GLY A 352 -11.97 -29.12 7.05
C GLY A 352 -12.98 -28.11 6.48
N GLU A 353 -14.18 -28.06 7.05
CA GLU A 353 -15.30 -27.17 6.66
C GLU A 353 -14.92 -25.69 6.37
N GLY A 354 -13.74 -25.23 6.79
CA GLY A 354 -13.21 -23.90 6.57
C GLY A 354 -12.91 -23.51 5.12
N ASP A 355 -12.56 -24.44 4.25
CA ASP A 355 -12.14 -24.14 2.86
C ASP A 355 -13.32 -23.83 1.91
N VAL A 356 -14.51 -24.32 2.21
CA VAL A 356 -15.76 -24.01 1.46
C VAL A 356 -16.20 -22.56 1.70
N LEU A 357 -15.67 -21.93 2.72
CA LEU A 357 -16.13 -20.69 3.30
C LEU A 357 -15.71 -19.42 2.57
N TRP A 358 -14.73 -19.49 1.67
CA TRP A 358 -14.15 -18.30 1.08
C TRP A 358 -14.74 -17.91 -0.27
N ARG A 359 -15.52 -18.77 -0.89
CA ARG A 359 -16.18 -18.44 -2.16
C ARG A 359 -17.30 -17.43 -1.93
N SER A 360 -17.14 -16.28 -2.53
CA SER A 360 -18.13 -15.21 -2.49
C SER A 360 -19.30 -15.52 -3.39
N THR A 361 -20.53 -15.33 -2.90
CA THR A 361 -21.74 -15.44 -3.70
C THR A 361 -21.83 -14.28 -4.70
N ARG A 362 -22.80 -14.34 -5.61
CA ARG A 362 -23.09 -13.27 -6.57
C ARG A 362 -23.53 -11.99 -5.83
N GLU A 363 -24.37 -12.13 -4.85
CA GLU A 363 -24.94 -11.06 -4.04
C GLU A 363 -23.86 -10.38 -3.19
N GLU A 364 -22.96 -11.16 -2.58
CA GLU A 364 -21.79 -10.64 -1.87
C GLU A 364 -20.85 -9.86 -2.80
N ARG A 365 -20.61 -10.34 -4.02
CA ARG A 365 -19.79 -9.63 -5.01
C ARG A 365 -20.44 -8.30 -5.43
N GLN A 366 -21.77 -8.24 -5.55
CA GLN A 366 -22.49 -6.99 -5.77
C GLN A 366 -22.31 -6.02 -4.59
N LEU A 367 -22.36 -6.53 -3.35
CA LEU A 367 -22.08 -5.71 -2.17
C LEU A 367 -20.64 -5.17 -2.21
N TYR A 368 -19.65 -6.02 -2.53
CA TYR A 368 -18.24 -5.56 -2.62
C TYR A 368 -18.06 -4.46 -3.67
N SER A 369 -18.74 -4.57 -4.80
CA SER A 369 -18.75 -3.54 -5.84
C SER A 369 -19.35 -2.23 -5.32
N ARG A 370 -20.49 -2.27 -4.61
CA ARG A 370 -21.13 -1.07 -4.01
C ARG A 370 -20.22 -0.42 -2.97
N ILE A 371 -19.56 -1.21 -2.12
CA ILE A 371 -18.59 -0.71 -1.13
C ILE A 371 -17.38 -0.08 -1.83
N ALA A 372 -16.80 -0.75 -2.83
CA ALA A 372 -15.67 -0.22 -3.59
C ALA A 372 -16.03 1.09 -4.30
N ARG A 373 -17.24 1.21 -4.83
CA ARG A 373 -17.76 2.45 -5.44
C ARG A 373 -17.84 3.59 -4.43
N ARG A 374 -18.31 3.34 -3.21
CA ARG A 374 -18.34 4.36 -2.14
C ARG A 374 -16.93 4.82 -1.76
N VAL A 375 -15.95 3.91 -1.74
CA VAL A 375 -14.53 4.26 -1.57
C VAL A 375 -14.04 5.13 -2.72
N GLU A 376 -14.39 4.78 -3.97
CA GLU A 376 -14.04 5.57 -5.15
C GLU A 376 -14.62 6.99 -5.07
N GLU A 377 -15.87 7.13 -4.71
CA GLU A 377 -16.55 8.43 -4.54
C GLU A 377 -15.84 9.31 -3.50
N ALA A 378 -15.42 8.73 -2.37
CA ALA A 378 -14.67 9.45 -1.33
C ALA A 378 -13.29 9.90 -1.83
N LEU A 379 -12.57 9.07 -2.58
CA LEU A 379 -11.28 9.44 -3.17
C LEU A 379 -11.43 10.50 -4.26
N LEU A 380 -12.47 10.42 -5.11
CA LEU A 380 -12.78 11.44 -6.11
C LEU A 380 -13.15 12.78 -5.48
N GLN A 381 -13.85 12.76 -4.34
CA GLN A 381 -14.12 13.99 -3.60
C GLN A 381 -12.83 14.63 -3.12
N LEU A 382 -11.89 13.86 -2.55
CA LEU A 382 -10.58 14.37 -2.12
C LEU A 382 -9.75 14.88 -3.29
N GLU A 383 -9.83 14.22 -4.45
CA GLU A 383 -9.20 14.72 -5.68
C GLU A 383 -9.77 16.06 -6.10
N ALA A 384 -11.10 16.21 -6.11
CA ALA A 384 -11.77 17.46 -6.45
C ALA A 384 -11.41 18.61 -5.48
N GLU A 385 -11.28 18.30 -4.19
CA GLU A 385 -10.79 19.24 -3.18
C GLU A 385 -9.33 19.63 -3.43
N ALA A 386 -8.46 18.65 -3.75
CA ALA A 386 -7.07 18.94 -4.09
C ALA A 386 -6.94 19.83 -5.33
N ARG A 387 -7.74 19.57 -6.35
CA ARG A 387 -7.78 20.40 -7.57
C ARG A 387 -8.23 21.83 -7.28
N ARG A 388 -9.23 22.02 -6.42
CA ARG A 388 -9.68 23.37 -6.02
C ARG A 388 -8.59 24.09 -5.23
N ASP A 389 -7.97 23.44 -4.26
CA ASP A 389 -6.96 24.04 -3.39
C ASP A 389 -5.69 24.42 -4.16
N LEU A 390 -5.25 23.59 -5.09
CA LEU A 390 -4.03 23.79 -5.86
C LEU A 390 -4.24 24.61 -7.17
N GLY A 391 -5.47 24.66 -7.70
CA GLY A 391 -5.77 25.38 -8.94
C GLY A 391 -4.82 25.00 -10.08
N GLN A 392 -4.12 25.98 -10.63
CA GLN A 392 -3.15 25.77 -11.73
C GLN A 392 -1.89 24.99 -11.29
N SER A 393 -1.61 24.93 -9.99
CA SER A 393 -0.48 24.16 -9.43
C SER A 393 -0.80 22.66 -9.27
N TYR A 394 -2.02 22.22 -9.60
CA TYR A 394 -2.35 20.80 -9.56
C TYR A 394 -1.48 20.03 -10.57
N PRO A 395 -0.69 19.04 -10.13
CA PRO A 395 0.25 18.36 -11.01
C PRO A 395 -0.51 17.51 -12.04
N GLY A 396 -0.18 17.74 -13.32
CA GLY A 396 -0.63 16.90 -14.42
C GLY A 396 0.23 15.63 -14.57
N TYR A 397 0.23 15.08 -15.76
CA TYR A 397 1.17 14.03 -16.15
C TYR A 397 2.61 14.52 -15.99
N PRO A 398 3.55 13.68 -15.53
CA PRO A 398 4.97 13.98 -15.64
C PRO A 398 5.31 14.30 -17.11
N ALA A 399 6.04 15.39 -17.35
CA ALA A 399 6.30 15.88 -18.71
C ALA A 399 6.87 14.82 -19.66
N GLU A 400 7.77 13.99 -19.15
CA GLU A 400 8.37 12.87 -19.91
C GLU A 400 7.36 11.78 -20.26
N SER A 401 6.47 11.44 -19.33
CA SER A 401 5.39 10.47 -19.57
C SER A 401 4.38 11.02 -20.61
N ALA A 402 4.08 12.31 -20.54
CA ALA A 402 3.21 12.99 -21.51
C ALA A 402 3.85 13.04 -22.92
N ALA A 403 5.15 13.30 -23.01
CA ALA A 403 5.87 13.30 -24.28
C ALA A 403 5.85 11.92 -24.96
N LEU A 404 6.01 10.84 -24.21
CA LEU A 404 5.92 9.48 -24.73
C LEU A 404 4.53 9.14 -25.30
N LEU A 405 3.46 9.59 -24.64
CA LEU A 405 2.09 9.44 -25.17
C LEU A 405 1.87 10.22 -26.45
N ALA A 406 2.38 11.46 -26.53
CA ALA A 406 2.23 12.32 -27.70
C ALA A 406 2.93 11.78 -28.95
N THR A 407 4.09 11.13 -28.80
CA THR A 407 4.83 10.52 -29.89
C THR A 407 4.13 9.27 -30.47
N HIS A 408 3.48 8.48 -29.64
CA HIS A 408 2.74 7.28 -30.07
C HIS A 408 1.37 7.59 -30.66
N GLY A 409 0.69 8.67 -30.19
CA GLY A 409 -0.60 9.10 -30.77
C GLY A 409 -0.51 9.66 -32.21
N ARG A 410 0.67 10.06 -32.66
CA ARG A 410 0.90 10.56 -34.05
C ARG A 410 1.22 9.46 -35.04
N GLY A 411 1.50 8.23 -34.59
CA GLY A 411 1.85 7.10 -35.49
C GLY A 411 0.65 6.25 -35.95
N GLY A 412 -0.58 6.56 -35.56
CA GLY A 412 -1.79 5.81 -35.90
C GLY A 412 -2.61 6.34 -37.08
N GLY A 413 -2.10 7.30 -37.83
CA GLY A 413 -2.72 7.82 -39.04
C GLY A 413 -1.89 7.44 -40.27
N GLY A 414 -1.92 6.17 -40.64
CA GLY A 414 -1.45 5.70 -41.96
C GLY A 414 -2.61 5.07 -42.72
N PRO A 415 -2.60 5.14 -44.05
CA PRO A 415 -3.75 5.18 -44.95
C PRO A 415 -4.61 3.92 -44.95
#